data_1f9654a01bd8702a4a659059c40ed16f
#
_entry.id   1f9654a01bd8702a4a659059c40ed16f
#
_cell.length_a   1.000
_cell.length_b   1.000
_cell.length_c   1.000
_cell.angle_alpha   90.00
_cell.angle_beta   90.00
_cell.angle_gamma   90.00
#
_symmetry.space_group_name_H-M   'P 1'
#
loop_
_entity.id
_entity.type
_entity.pdbx_description
1 polymer ?
#
loop_
_entity_poly.entity_id
_entity_poly.type
_entity_poly.pdbx_seq_one_letter_code
_entity_poly.pdbx_strand_id
1 'polypeptide(L)'
;MEIRRLEKTIYAGEKFTARYQTNCYYDFCATESGCQIQYIPFGTTVERSFDDVFFGEWLENPIAFGAFEDGKLIGFVEGSPETWNNRFRISNICIFDHTKRSCGIGTMLM
;
A
#
# COMPACT_ATOMS: atom_id res chain seq x y z
N MET A 1 13.97 -4.67 -14.43
CA MET A 1 12.66 -4.61 -13.71
C MET A 1 11.56 -4.34 -14.72
N GLU A 2 10.45 -5.00 -14.57
CA GLU A 2 9.31 -4.93 -15.48
C GLU A 2 8.04 -4.55 -14.72
N ILE A 3 7.25 -3.64 -15.28
CA ILE A 3 5.92 -3.29 -14.77
C ILE A 3 4.89 -3.98 -15.65
N ARG A 4 4.04 -4.81 -15.04
CA ARG A 4 2.98 -5.57 -15.74
C ARG A 4 1.65 -5.42 -15.03
N ARG A 5 0.57 -5.47 -15.79
CA ARG A 5 -0.76 -5.56 -15.23
C ARG A 5 -0.94 -6.91 -14.55
N LEU A 6 -1.47 -6.92 -13.34
CA LEU A 6 -1.79 -8.14 -12.62
C LEU A 6 -3.14 -8.68 -13.10
N GLU A 7 -3.16 -9.98 -13.42
CA GLU A 7 -4.38 -10.64 -13.88
C GLU A 7 -5.25 -11.01 -12.68
N LYS A 8 -6.48 -10.53 -12.69
CA LYS A 8 -7.46 -10.82 -11.63
C LYS A 8 -7.68 -12.32 -11.44
N THR A 9 -7.69 -13.09 -12.52
CA THR A 9 -7.89 -14.54 -12.49
C THR A 9 -6.77 -15.29 -11.76
N ILE A 10 -5.58 -14.69 -11.70
CA ILE A 10 -4.40 -15.30 -11.06
C ILE A 10 -4.27 -14.83 -9.61
N TYR A 11 -4.50 -13.55 -9.35
CA TYR A 11 -4.15 -12.93 -8.07
C TYR A 11 -5.35 -12.72 -7.13
N ALA A 12 -6.58 -12.74 -7.63
CA ALA A 12 -7.75 -12.46 -6.78
C ALA A 12 -7.83 -13.39 -5.58
N GLY A 13 -7.89 -12.83 -4.39
CA GLY A 13 -7.97 -13.59 -3.14
C GLY A 13 -6.63 -14.07 -2.59
N GLU A 14 -5.53 -13.90 -3.31
CA GLU A 14 -4.21 -14.21 -2.77
C GLU A 14 -3.81 -13.18 -1.71
N LYS A 15 -3.20 -13.67 -0.64
CA LYS A 15 -2.77 -12.82 0.46
C LYS A 15 -1.41 -12.19 0.19
N PHE A 16 -1.24 -10.98 0.67
CA PHE A 16 0.08 -10.35 0.75
C PHE A 16 0.27 -9.74 2.14
N THR A 17 1.52 -9.62 2.57
CA THR A 17 1.89 -8.99 3.82
C THR A 17 2.74 -7.77 3.53
N ALA A 18 2.29 -6.62 4.01
CA ALA A 18 3.07 -5.39 3.97
C ALA A 18 3.78 -5.20 5.29
N ARG A 19 5.09 -4.96 5.25
CA ARG A 19 5.93 -4.77 6.43
C ARG A 19 6.65 -3.44 6.35
N TYR A 20 6.75 -2.78 7.50
CA TYR A 20 7.49 -1.53 7.59
C TYR A 20 8.09 -1.39 8.99
N GLN A 21 9.14 -0.58 9.07
CA GLN A 21 9.77 -0.23 10.33
C GLN A 21 9.47 1.22 10.65
N THR A 22 9.18 1.49 11.91
CA THR A 22 8.93 2.84 12.39
C THR A 22 9.46 3.02 13.79
N ASN A 23 9.89 4.22 14.12
CA ASN A 23 10.35 4.60 15.46
C ASN A 23 9.38 5.54 16.17
N CYS A 24 8.24 5.82 15.57
CA CYS A 24 7.27 6.75 16.11
C CYS A 24 5.86 6.45 15.62
N TYR A 25 4.89 7.09 16.25
CA TYR A 25 3.54 7.19 15.72
C TYR A 25 3.00 8.60 15.98
N TYR A 26 1.96 8.95 15.27
CA TYR A 26 1.26 10.21 15.47
C TYR A 26 -0.07 9.95 16.17
N ASP A 27 -0.31 10.67 17.27
CA ASP A 27 -1.56 10.58 18.00
C ASP A 27 -2.42 11.77 17.65
N PHE A 28 -3.72 11.55 17.57
CA PHE A 28 -4.71 12.57 17.25
C PHE A 28 -5.53 12.87 18.49
N CYS A 29 -5.44 14.12 18.95
CA CYS A 29 -6.18 14.58 20.12
C CYS A 29 -7.18 15.67 19.74
N ALA A 30 -8.46 15.47 20.06
CA ALA A 30 -9.47 16.50 19.92
C ALA A 30 -9.41 17.45 21.12
N THR A 31 -9.48 18.75 20.84
CA THR A 31 -9.50 19.81 21.84
C THR A 31 -10.75 20.68 21.64
N GLU A 32 -11.06 21.56 22.60
CA GLU A 32 -12.19 22.47 22.48
C GLU A 32 -12.08 23.41 21.28
N SER A 33 -10.88 23.78 20.89
CA SER A 33 -10.61 24.71 19.79
C SER A 33 -10.22 24.01 18.48
N GLY A 34 -10.25 22.68 18.40
CA GLY A 34 -9.88 21.93 17.21
C GLY A 34 -9.24 20.60 17.54
N CYS A 35 -8.19 20.25 16.81
CA CYS A 35 -7.47 18.98 17.02
C CYS A 35 -5.96 19.21 16.93
N GLN A 36 -5.22 18.32 17.58
CA GLN A 36 -3.76 18.29 17.55
C GLN A 36 -3.27 16.93 17.09
N ILE A 37 -2.19 16.95 16.31
CA ILE A 37 -1.45 15.74 15.94
C ILE A 37 -0.13 15.79 16.70
N GLN A 38 0.11 14.78 17.53
CA GLN A 38 1.31 14.69 18.34
C GLN A 38 2.24 13.60 17.82
N TYR A 39 3.52 13.94 17.72
CA TYR A 39 4.57 12.96 17.41
C TYR A 39 4.96 12.24 18.70
N ILE A 40 4.84 10.92 18.70
CA ILE A 40 5.18 10.10 19.88
C ILE A 40 6.24 9.08 19.48
N PRO A 41 7.47 9.22 19.99
CA PRO A 41 8.53 8.25 19.71
C PRO A 41 8.35 6.97 20.53
N PHE A 42 8.69 5.82 19.93
CA PHE A 42 8.72 4.55 20.64
C PHE A 42 9.97 4.37 21.50
N GLY A 43 11.03 5.14 21.23
CA GLY A 43 12.33 4.95 21.85
C GLY A 43 13.18 3.85 21.21
N THR A 44 12.61 3.08 20.30
CA THR A 44 13.30 2.04 19.52
C THR A 44 12.57 1.85 18.20
N THR A 45 13.22 1.20 17.24
CA THR A 45 12.59 0.84 15.99
C THR A 45 11.66 -0.36 16.20
N VAL A 46 10.42 -0.24 15.74
CA VAL A 46 9.39 -1.26 15.83
C VAL A 46 9.01 -1.71 14.43
N GLU A 47 8.94 -3.03 14.23
CA GLU A 47 8.42 -3.59 12.98
C GLU A 47 6.91 -3.73 13.08
N ARG A 48 6.22 -3.23 12.05
CA ARG A 48 4.78 -3.36 11.89
C ARG A 48 4.48 -4.10 10.60
N SER A 49 3.40 -4.85 10.59
CA SER A 49 2.94 -5.55 9.41
C SER A 49 1.42 -5.58 9.35
N PHE A 50 0.89 -5.68 8.15
CA PHE A 50 -0.52 -5.97 7.94
C PHE A 50 -0.68 -6.92 6.75
N ASP A 51 -1.74 -7.71 6.81
CA ASP A 51 -2.11 -8.64 5.75
C ASP A 51 -3.35 -8.16 5.04
N ASP A 52 -3.40 -8.36 3.74
CA ASP A 52 -4.57 -8.07 2.93
C ASP A 52 -4.57 -9.02 1.72
N VAL A 53 -5.57 -8.90 0.88
CA VAL A 53 -5.70 -9.73 -0.33
C VAL A 53 -5.73 -8.86 -1.58
N PHE A 54 -5.19 -9.41 -2.67
CA PHE A 54 -5.30 -8.77 -3.97
C PHE A 54 -6.76 -8.81 -4.46
N PHE A 55 -7.20 -7.74 -5.12
CA PHE A 55 -8.52 -7.63 -5.72
C PHE A 55 -9.64 -7.93 -4.72
N GLY A 56 -9.62 -7.27 -3.57
CA GLY A 56 -10.62 -7.44 -2.53
C GLY A 56 -12.04 -7.29 -3.07
N GLU A 57 -12.97 -8.12 -2.60
CA GLU A 57 -14.35 -8.13 -3.08
C GLU A 57 -15.08 -6.81 -2.88
N TRP A 58 -14.65 -6.01 -1.93
CA TRP A 58 -15.21 -4.69 -1.65
C TRP A 58 -14.83 -3.62 -2.69
N LEU A 59 -13.88 -3.92 -3.56
CA LEU A 59 -13.43 -2.99 -4.62
C LEU A 59 -14.29 -3.13 -5.86
N GLU A 60 -14.69 -2.00 -6.43
CA GLU A 60 -15.44 -1.94 -7.68
C GLU A 60 -14.47 -1.92 -8.85
N ASN A 61 -14.53 -2.96 -9.70
CA ASN A 61 -13.69 -3.09 -10.90
C ASN A 61 -12.20 -2.73 -10.67
N PRO A 62 -11.52 -3.39 -9.73
CA PRO A 62 -10.14 -3.04 -9.39
C PRO A 62 -9.16 -3.34 -10.52
N ILE A 63 -8.15 -2.49 -10.63
CA ILE A 63 -7.03 -2.64 -11.56
C ILE A 63 -5.75 -2.64 -10.72
N ALA A 64 -4.83 -3.53 -11.04
CA ALA A 64 -3.56 -3.59 -10.36
C ALA A 64 -2.40 -3.76 -11.33
N PHE A 65 -1.27 -3.14 -11.01
CA PHE A 65 0.01 -3.29 -11.72
C PHE A 65 1.06 -3.75 -10.73
N GLY A 66 1.88 -4.67 -11.17
CA GLY A 66 2.97 -5.20 -10.38
C GLY A 66 4.34 -4.85 -10.95
N ALA A 67 5.30 -4.67 -10.07
CA ALA A 67 6.70 -4.55 -10.42
C ALA A 67 7.38 -5.91 -10.23
N PHE A 68 8.05 -6.39 -11.27
CA PHE A 68 8.71 -7.69 -11.28
C PHE A 68 10.21 -7.52 -11.48
N GLU A 69 10.99 -8.25 -10.71
CA GLU A 69 12.43 -8.36 -10.87
C GLU A 69 12.80 -9.82 -10.84
N ASP A 70 13.49 -10.31 -11.89
CA ASP A 70 13.85 -11.71 -12.06
C ASP A 70 12.64 -12.66 -11.93
N GLY A 71 11.51 -12.24 -12.48
CA GLY A 71 10.26 -13.00 -12.45
C GLY A 71 9.53 -12.98 -11.12
N LYS A 72 10.03 -12.27 -10.11
CA LYS A 72 9.43 -12.17 -8.79
C LYS A 72 8.69 -10.85 -8.63
N LEU A 73 7.48 -10.91 -8.08
CA LEU A 73 6.71 -9.72 -7.73
C LEU A 73 7.32 -9.04 -6.50
N ILE A 74 7.85 -7.84 -6.68
CA ILE A 74 8.51 -7.08 -5.60
C ILE A 74 7.68 -5.91 -5.08
N GLY A 75 6.62 -5.54 -5.78
CA GLY A 75 5.73 -4.47 -5.37
C GLY A 75 4.53 -4.37 -6.27
N PHE A 76 3.52 -3.61 -5.85
CA PHE A 76 2.32 -3.44 -6.63
C PHE A 76 1.59 -2.15 -6.26
N VAL A 77 0.70 -1.73 -7.17
CA VAL A 77 -0.30 -0.70 -6.93
C VAL A 77 -1.66 -1.27 -7.34
N GLU A 78 -2.67 -0.98 -6.54
CA GLU A 78 -4.04 -1.42 -6.80
C GLU A 78 -4.98 -0.25 -6.58
N GLY A 79 -5.92 -0.09 -7.49
CA GLY A 79 -6.90 0.97 -7.39
C GLY A 79 -8.22 0.58 -8.04
N SER A 80 -9.24 1.38 -7.81
CA SER A 80 -10.57 1.15 -8.35
C SER A 80 -11.30 2.46 -8.56
N PRO A 81 -12.21 2.51 -9.57
CA PRO A 81 -13.06 3.68 -9.73
C PRO A 81 -14.08 3.76 -8.59
N GLU A 82 -14.32 4.98 -8.13
CA GLU A 82 -15.42 5.28 -7.22
C GLU A 82 -16.48 6.04 -8.02
N THR A 83 -17.54 5.37 -8.43
CA THR A 83 -18.56 5.95 -9.31
C THR A 83 -19.39 7.03 -8.62
N TRP A 84 -19.57 6.92 -7.29
CA TRP A 84 -20.37 7.87 -6.52
C TRP A 84 -19.78 9.29 -6.47
N ASN A 85 -18.45 9.43 -6.64
CA ASN A 85 -17.77 10.74 -6.60
C ASN A 85 -16.91 11.00 -7.83
N ASN A 86 -16.97 10.13 -8.84
CA ASN A 86 -16.23 10.24 -10.09
C ASN A 86 -14.71 10.35 -9.89
N ARG A 87 -14.15 9.50 -9.02
CA ARG A 87 -12.72 9.42 -8.71
C ARG A 87 -12.17 8.04 -9.01
N PHE A 88 -10.86 7.98 -9.19
CA PHE A 88 -10.11 6.73 -9.14
C PHE A 88 -9.32 6.71 -7.84
N ARG A 89 -9.57 5.73 -7.00
CA ARG A 89 -8.94 5.59 -5.69
C ARG A 89 -7.83 4.55 -5.75
N ILE A 90 -6.62 4.95 -5.30
CA ILE A 90 -5.55 3.99 -5.05
C ILE A 90 -5.79 3.41 -3.67
N SER A 91 -6.09 2.10 -3.61
CA SER A 91 -6.37 1.41 -2.37
C SER A 91 -5.12 0.85 -1.71
N ASN A 92 -4.16 0.39 -2.52
CA ASN A 92 -2.89 -0.14 -2.02
C ASN A 92 -1.75 0.26 -2.94
N ILE A 93 -0.63 0.61 -2.34
CA ILE A 93 0.66 0.71 -3.01
C ILE A 93 1.72 0.20 -2.04
N CYS A 94 2.48 -0.79 -2.43
CA CYS A 94 3.42 -1.44 -1.54
C CYS A 94 4.63 -1.97 -2.30
N ILE A 95 5.81 -1.76 -1.74
CA ILE A 95 7.04 -2.43 -2.13
C ILE A 95 7.37 -3.41 -1.01
N PHE A 96 7.37 -4.70 -1.32
CA PHE A 96 7.51 -5.76 -0.31
C PHE A 96 8.90 -5.81 0.31
N ASP A 97 9.93 -5.64 -0.51
CA ASP A 97 11.32 -5.67 -0.04
C ASP A 97 11.76 -4.26 0.34
N HIS A 98 12.02 -4.04 1.63
CA HIS A 98 12.42 -2.73 2.13
C HIS A 98 13.74 -2.23 1.51
N THR A 99 14.61 -3.13 1.04
CA THR A 99 15.86 -2.75 0.38
C THR A 99 15.64 -2.14 -1.01
N LYS A 100 14.47 -2.37 -1.59
CA LYS A 100 14.07 -1.84 -2.90
C LYS A 100 13.27 -0.53 -2.79
N ARG A 101 12.97 -0.08 -1.58
CA ARG A 101 12.24 1.17 -1.35
C ARG A 101 13.16 2.36 -1.63
N SER A 102 12.54 3.48 -1.98
CA SER A 102 13.25 4.71 -2.38
C SER A 102 14.13 4.57 -3.62
N CYS A 103 13.88 3.56 -4.45
CA CYS A 103 14.55 3.33 -5.72
C CYS A 103 13.72 3.78 -6.93
N GLY A 104 12.62 4.50 -6.70
CA GLY A 104 11.75 4.99 -7.77
C GLY A 104 10.70 3.99 -8.25
N ILE A 105 10.60 2.81 -7.66
CA ILE A 105 9.64 1.77 -8.06
C ILE A 105 8.21 2.24 -7.88
N GLY A 106 7.90 2.88 -6.75
CA GLY A 106 6.57 3.43 -6.50
C GLY A 106 6.16 4.45 -7.55
N THR A 107 7.08 5.30 -7.98
CA THR A 107 6.85 6.27 -9.05
C THR A 107 6.57 5.58 -10.38
N MET A 108 7.29 4.49 -10.69
CA MET A 108 7.08 3.72 -11.91
C MET A 108 5.73 3.00 -11.92
N LEU A 109 5.25 2.56 -10.76
CA LEU A 109 3.94 1.93 -10.61
C LEU A 109 2.79 2.93 -10.80
N MET A 110 2.99 4.13 -10.42
CA MET A 110 2.00 5.19 -10.57
C MET A 110 2.02 5.76 -12.00
#